data_f9d5deb13c556bfb13acb4d210f6f730
#
_entry.id   f9d5deb13c556bfb13acb4d210f6f730
#
_cell.length_a   1.000
_cell.length_b   1.000
_cell.length_c   1.000
_cell.angle_alpha   90.00
_cell.angle_beta   90.00
_cell.angle_gamma   90.00
#
_symmetry.space_group_name_H-M   'P 1'
#
loop_
_entity.id
_entity.type
_entity.pdbx_description
1 polymer ?
#
loop_
_entity_poly.entity_id
_entity_poly.type
_entity_poly.pdbx_seq_one_letter_code
_entity_poly.pdbx_strand_id
1 'polypeptide(L)'
;LIEHLKPPAPILVGLSIGGLFAAQSYLSGCHAIGLVLINTLRKPSQRLDWINRAMVDLARIGGSGLVMKANLPVIASPSMIASLWDTTFNDAPPSPPPTNDGLFRLMEGSLATDWDFPYEQLQIPVLILTGEYDRLFRINSDIKELKGRIASVTEKRYPDAGHLIPLEEPREFIKDLLDFADACAKDG
;
A
#
# COMPACT_ATOMS: atom_id res chain seq x y z
N LEU A 1 10.77 -8.63 15.17
CA LEU A 1 9.66 -9.61 15.17
C LEU A 1 10.06 -10.88 14.41
N ILE A 2 10.44 -10.81 13.13
CA ILE A 2 10.83 -11.96 12.30
C ILE A 2 12.01 -12.71 12.90
N GLU A 3 13.06 -12.03 13.34
CA GLU A 3 14.20 -12.62 14.06
C GLU A 3 13.80 -13.34 15.35
N HIS A 4 12.77 -12.85 16.03
CA HIS A 4 12.24 -13.46 17.26
C HIS A 4 11.37 -14.68 16.96
N LEU A 5 10.45 -14.57 15.98
CA LEU A 5 9.51 -15.63 15.62
C LEU A 5 10.15 -16.73 14.76
N LYS A 6 11.21 -16.39 13.99
CA LYS A 6 11.93 -17.29 13.06
C LYS A 6 10.98 -18.14 12.19
N PRO A 7 10.03 -17.53 11.47
CA PRO A 7 9.16 -18.29 10.59
C PRO A 7 9.99 -18.97 9.50
N PRO A 8 9.69 -20.23 9.13
CA PRO A 8 10.53 -20.98 8.20
C PRO A 8 10.49 -20.42 6.76
N ALA A 9 9.36 -19.81 6.35
CA ALA A 9 9.14 -19.33 4.99
C ALA A 9 8.27 -18.06 4.97
N PRO A 10 8.77 -16.92 5.49
CA PRO A 10 7.97 -15.71 5.58
C PRO A 10 7.75 -15.06 4.21
N ILE A 11 6.53 -14.57 3.98
CA ILE A 11 6.19 -13.67 2.90
C ILE A 11 5.92 -12.29 3.50
N LEU A 12 6.56 -11.26 2.97
CA LEU A 12 6.34 -9.89 3.39
C LEU A 12 5.20 -9.29 2.56
N VAL A 13 4.20 -8.74 3.24
CA VAL A 13 3.04 -8.14 2.59
C VAL A 13 2.92 -6.68 3.02
N GLY A 14 2.81 -5.78 2.07
CA GLY A 14 2.66 -4.37 2.38
C GLY A 14 1.70 -3.63 1.46
N LEU A 15 0.82 -2.84 2.08
CA LEU A 15 -0.11 -1.94 1.40
C LEU A 15 0.48 -0.53 1.32
N SER A 16 0.45 0.08 0.13
CA SER A 16 0.87 1.47 -0.06
C SER A 16 2.33 1.68 0.38
N ILE A 17 2.60 2.66 1.26
CA ILE A 17 3.93 2.88 1.85
C ILE A 17 4.43 1.66 2.64
N GLY A 18 3.52 0.85 3.20
CA GLY A 18 3.88 -0.40 3.86
C GLY A 18 4.53 -1.42 2.93
N GLY A 19 4.19 -1.40 1.64
CA GLY A 19 4.88 -2.21 0.63
C GLY A 19 6.32 -1.77 0.40
N LEU A 20 6.58 -0.47 0.42
CA LEU A 20 7.94 0.06 0.37
C LEU A 20 8.76 -0.38 1.60
N PHE A 21 8.17 -0.30 2.79
CA PHE A 21 8.83 -0.76 4.02
C PHE A 21 9.09 -2.27 4.03
N ALA A 22 8.17 -3.08 3.48
CA ALA A 22 8.37 -4.51 3.31
C ALA A 22 9.56 -4.80 2.37
N ALA A 23 9.64 -4.09 1.24
CA ALA A 23 10.74 -4.21 0.30
C ALA A 23 12.08 -3.74 0.90
N GLN A 24 12.09 -2.61 1.62
CA GLN A 24 13.27 -2.11 2.35
C GLN A 24 13.73 -3.11 3.42
N SER A 25 12.80 -3.73 4.14
CA SER A 25 13.12 -4.76 5.14
C SER A 25 13.84 -5.95 4.52
N TYR A 26 13.38 -6.41 3.35
CA TYR A 26 14.06 -7.47 2.60
C TYR A 26 15.49 -7.06 2.22
N LEU A 27 15.69 -5.89 1.60
CA LEU A 27 17.03 -5.42 1.23
C LEU A 27 17.95 -5.16 2.44
N SER A 28 17.38 -4.92 3.61
CA SER A 28 18.12 -4.81 4.88
C SER A 28 18.48 -6.17 5.52
N GLY A 29 18.27 -7.26 4.80
CA GLY A 29 18.64 -8.61 5.24
C GLY A 29 17.54 -9.39 5.96
N CYS A 30 16.29 -8.91 5.96
CA CYS A 30 15.18 -9.71 6.47
C CYS A 30 14.94 -10.90 5.55
N HIS A 31 15.02 -12.11 6.10
CA HIS A 31 14.72 -13.32 5.34
C HIS A 31 13.24 -13.35 4.92
N ALA A 32 13.01 -13.55 3.61
CA ALA A 32 11.68 -13.75 3.03
C ALA A 32 11.78 -14.59 1.75
N ILE A 33 10.75 -15.41 1.48
CA ILE A 33 10.65 -16.22 0.27
C ILE A 33 9.76 -15.56 -0.80
N GLY A 34 9.07 -14.48 -0.47
CA GLY A 34 8.22 -13.73 -1.38
C GLY A 34 7.85 -12.35 -0.83
N LEU A 35 7.42 -11.46 -1.71
CA LEU A 35 7.02 -10.10 -1.39
C LEU A 35 5.71 -9.75 -2.11
N VAL A 36 4.74 -9.21 -1.38
CA VAL A 36 3.46 -8.74 -1.94
C VAL A 36 3.35 -7.22 -1.78
N LEU A 37 3.25 -6.52 -2.89
CA LEU A 37 3.19 -5.06 -2.98
C LEU A 37 1.78 -4.63 -3.44
N ILE A 38 0.99 -4.08 -2.52
CA ILE A 38 -0.40 -3.68 -2.78
C ILE A 38 -0.45 -2.18 -2.99
N ASN A 39 -0.76 -1.73 -4.21
CA ASN A 39 -0.81 -0.30 -4.58
C ASN A 39 0.44 0.49 -4.12
N THR A 40 1.63 -0.12 -4.23
CA THR A 40 2.89 0.42 -3.71
C THR A 40 3.68 1.19 -4.75
N LEU A 41 3.71 0.72 -6.01
CA LEU A 41 4.64 1.21 -7.02
C LEU A 41 4.37 2.67 -7.40
N ARG A 42 5.29 3.55 -7.00
CA ARG A 42 5.25 5.00 -7.24
C ARG A 42 6.65 5.50 -7.53
N LYS A 43 6.74 6.52 -8.38
CA LYS A 43 8.00 7.24 -8.64
C LYS A 43 8.02 8.56 -7.87
N PRO A 44 9.21 9.03 -7.45
CA PRO A 44 9.37 10.39 -6.95
C PRO A 44 8.80 11.38 -7.96
N SER A 45 7.99 12.32 -7.51
CA SER A 45 7.43 13.35 -8.38
C SER A 45 6.87 14.51 -7.55
N GLN A 46 6.84 15.72 -8.15
CA GLN A 46 6.18 16.87 -7.53
C GLN A 46 4.70 16.57 -7.19
N ARG A 47 4.02 15.75 -8.01
CA ARG A 47 2.65 15.34 -7.75
C ARG A 47 2.53 14.50 -6.49
N LEU A 48 3.44 13.54 -6.29
CA LEU A 48 3.46 12.70 -5.08
C LEU A 48 3.76 13.53 -3.83
N ASP A 49 4.74 14.44 -3.92
CA ASP A 49 5.05 15.36 -2.82
C ASP A 49 3.87 16.25 -2.47
N TRP A 50 3.17 16.77 -3.47
CA TRP A 50 1.96 17.58 -3.26
C TRP A 50 0.88 16.79 -2.51
N ILE A 51 0.59 15.57 -2.96
CA ILE A 51 -0.40 14.69 -2.32
C ILE A 51 -0.01 14.43 -0.86
N ASN A 52 1.24 14.03 -0.60
CA ASN A 52 1.70 13.71 0.74
C ASN A 52 1.61 14.93 1.67
N ARG A 53 2.02 16.12 1.22
CA ARG A 53 1.91 17.37 2.01
C ARG A 53 0.46 17.72 2.30
N ALA A 54 -0.41 17.68 1.30
CA ALA A 54 -1.84 17.94 1.48
C ALA A 54 -2.50 16.97 2.47
N MET A 55 -2.15 15.68 2.41
CA MET A 55 -2.65 14.68 3.36
C MET A 55 -2.18 14.95 4.79
N VAL A 56 -0.92 15.35 4.97
CA VAL A 56 -0.39 15.72 6.30
C VAL A 56 -1.11 16.96 6.84
N ASP A 57 -1.35 17.97 6.01
CA ASP A 57 -2.06 19.19 6.44
C ASP A 57 -3.53 18.89 6.81
N LEU A 58 -4.23 18.06 6.03
CA LEU A 58 -5.57 17.57 6.38
C LEU A 58 -5.57 16.80 7.70
N ALA A 59 -4.57 15.94 7.90
CA ALA A 59 -4.43 15.17 9.13
C ALA A 59 -4.18 16.04 10.35
N ARG A 60 -3.39 17.12 10.23
CA ARG A 60 -3.16 18.09 11.32
C ARG A 60 -4.44 18.79 11.75
N ILE A 61 -5.34 19.08 10.80
CA ILE A 61 -6.59 19.79 11.05
C ILE A 61 -7.66 18.86 11.62
N GLY A 62 -7.82 17.66 11.04
CA GLY A 62 -8.97 16.81 11.31
C GLY A 62 -8.67 15.33 11.48
N GLY A 63 -7.41 14.97 11.75
CA GLY A 63 -6.99 13.59 11.94
C GLY A 63 -7.17 12.71 10.71
N SER A 64 -7.03 11.42 10.90
CA SER A 64 -7.23 10.41 9.84
C SER A 64 -8.64 10.42 9.25
N GLY A 65 -9.64 10.80 10.05
CA GLY A 65 -11.03 10.92 9.59
C GLY A 65 -11.21 11.95 8.48
N LEU A 66 -10.59 13.13 8.60
CA LEU A 66 -10.66 14.14 7.55
C LEU A 66 -9.88 13.73 6.30
N VAL A 67 -8.72 13.09 6.47
CA VAL A 67 -7.94 12.53 5.36
C VAL A 67 -8.78 11.51 4.58
N MET A 68 -9.45 10.59 5.28
CA MET A 68 -10.31 9.59 4.65
C MET A 68 -11.50 10.24 3.93
N LYS A 69 -12.21 11.17 4.57
CA LYS A 69 -13.33 11.90 3.94
C LYS A 69 -12.91 12.60 2.64
N ALA A 70 -11.73 13.21 2.62
CA ALA A 70 -11.23 13.93 1.45
C ALA A 70 -10.77 12.99 0.32
N ASN A 71 -10.21 11.82 0.63
CA ASN A 71 -9.55 10.97 -0.35
C ASN A 71 -10.39 9.76 -0.79
N LEU A 72 -11.32 9.25 0.03
CA LEU A 72 -12.16 8.09 -0.33
C LEU A 72 -12.76 8.18 -1.73
N PRO A 73 -13.32 9.30 -2.19
CA PRO A 73 -13.91 9.39 -3.53
C PRO A 73 -12.94 9.14 -4.69
N VAL A 74 -11.63 9.25 -4.44
CA VAL A 74 -10.59 9.09 -5.47
C VAL A 74 -9.70 7.87 -5.26
N ILE A 75 -9.80 7.20 -4.10
CA ILE A 75 -8.99 6.00 -3.80
C ILE A 75 -9.81 4.72 -3.63
N ALA A 76 -11.14 4.80 -3.50
CA ALA A 76 -11.99 3.64 -3.23
C ALA A 76 -12.94 3.34 -4.39
N SER A 77 -13.41 2.10 -4.46
CA SER A 77 -14.45 1.68 -5.40
C SER A 77 -15.82 2.27 -5.03
N PRO A 78 -16.75 2.38 -6.00
CA PRO A 78 -18.10 2.83 -5.72
C PRO A 78 -18.84 1.99 -4.67
N SER A 79 -18.61 0.68 -4.65
CA SER A 79 -19.20 -0.24 -3.67
C SER A 79 -18.72 0.06 -2.26
N MET A 80 -17.41 0.29 -2.08
CA MET A 80 -16.85 0.67 -0.79
C MET A 80 -17.36 2.04 -0.33
N ILE A 81 -17.40 3.03 -1.22
CA ILE A 81 -17.96 4.35 -0.89
C ILE A 81 -19.40 4.22 -0.41
N ALA A 82 -20.23 3.45 -1.12
CA ALA A 82 -21.63 3.21 -0.72
C ALA A 82 -21.73 2.55 0.66
N SER A 83 -20.88 1.56 0.96
CA SER A 83 -20.89 0.86 2.26
C SER A 83 -20.47 1.73 3.44
N LEU A 84 -19.63 2.74 3.19
CA LEU A 84 -19.11 3.63 4.22
C LEU A 84 -19.89 4.94 4.38
N TRP A 85 -20.86 5.20 3.50
CA TRP A 85 -21.56 6.50 3.43
C TRP A 85 -22.12 6.94 4.80
N ASP A 86 -22.95 6.09 5.41
CA ASP A 86 -23.64 6.44 6.66
C ASP A 86 -22.69 6.55 7.86
N THR A 87 -21.53 5.90 7.82
CA THR A 87 -20.54 5.92 8.90
C THR A 87 -19.52 7.04 8.74
N THR A 88 -19.27 7.49 7.51
CA THR A 88 -18.27 8.52 7.21
C THR A 88 -18.79 9.92 7.50
N PHE A 89 -20.06 10.19 7.21
CA PHE A 89 -20.68 11.49 7.41
C PHE A 89 -21.53 11.52 8.71
N ASN A 90 -20.87 11.30 9.83
CA ASN A 90 -21.44 11.57 11.14
C ASN A 90 -21.28 13.05 11.49
N ASP A 91 -22.10 13.55 12.44
CA ASP A 91 -22.12 14.95 12.86
C ASP A 91 -20.89 15.38 13.70
N ALA A 92 -19.96 14.48 13.96
CA ALA A 92 -18.77 14.82 14.73
C ALA A 92 -17.85 15.73 13.91
N PRO A 93 -17.48 16.92 14.45
CA PRO A 93 -16.57 17.81 13.76
C PRO A 93 -15.18 17.17 13.64
N PRO A 94 -14.44 17.46 12.55
CA PRO A 94 -13.04 17.08 12.46
C PRO A 94 -12.24 17.61 13.66
N SER A 95 -11.35 16.79 14.20
CA SER A 95 -10.48 17.17 15.31
C SER A 95 -9.04 16.78 15.04
N PRO A 96 -8.04 17.57 15.48
CA PRO A 96 -6.64 17.21 15.37
C PRO A 96 -6.35 15.85 16.02
N PRO A 97 -5.38 15.08 15.47
CA PRO A 97 -5.02 13.80 16.04
C PRO A 97 -4.34 13.99 17.41
N PRO A 98 -4.40 12.99 18.30
CA PRO A 98 -3.57 12.95 19.50
C PRO A 98 -2.06 13.02 19.15
N THR A 99 -1.26 13.56 20.07
CA THR A 99 0.19 13.72 19.86
C THR A 99 0.96 12.41 19.61
N ASN A 100 0.37 11.28 20.03
CA ASN A 100 0.94 9.93 19.84
C ASN A 100 0.20 9.11 18.77
N ASP A 101 -0.58 9.72 17.90
CA ASP A 101 -1.29 9.03 16.83
C ASP A 101 -0.29 8.41 15.82
N GLY A 102 -0.32 7.08 15.72
CA GLY A 102 0.64 6.35 14.87
C GLY A 102 0.41 6.58 13.39
N LEU A 103 -0.85 6.73 12.95
CA LEU A 103 -1.17 6.97 11.54
C LEU A 103 -0.74 8.38 11.12
N PHE A 104 -0.93 9.37 11.99
CA PHE A 104 -0.46 10.72 11.72
C PHE A 104 1.08 10.77 11.60
N ARG A 105 1.80 10.08 12.51
CA ARG A 105 3.26 9.98 12.43
C ARG A 105 3.74 9.25 11.16
N LEU A 106 3.01 8.22 10.73
CA LEU A 106 3.29 7.53 9.47
C LEU A 106 3.14 8.49 8.27
N MET A 107 2.08 9.29 8.25
CA MET A 107 1.86 10.30 7.21
C MET A 107 2.95 11.39 7.22
N GLU A 108 3.33 11.90 8.38
CA GLU A 108 4.47 12.84 8.50
C GLU A 108 5.77 12.20 8.00
N GLY A 109 6.04 10.94 8.36
CA GLY A 109 7.20 10.18 7.90
C GLY A 109 7.22 10.00 6.37
N SER A 110 6.07 9.97 5.71
CA SER A 110 5.98 9.84 4.25
C SER A 110 6.62 11.01 3.50
N LEU A 111 6.73 12.19 4.14
CA LEU A 111 7.40 13.37 3.57
C LEU A 111 8.91 13.20 3.45
N ALA A 112 9.52 12.37 4.29
CA ALA A 112 10.94 12.06 4.27
C ALA A 112 11.25 10.70 3.60
N THR A 113 10.22 10.00 3.10
CA THR A 113 10.39 8.69 2.47
C THR A 113 11.03 8.85 1.10
N ASP A 114 12.14 8.12 0.88
CA ASP A 114 12.72 7.99 -0.45
C ASP A 114 11.90 7.00 -1.28
N TRP A 115 11.24 7.50 -2.32
CA TRP A 115 10.46 6.71 -3.26
C TRP A 115 11.27 6.22 -4.46
N ASP A 116 12.56 6.60 -4.58
CA ASP A 116 13.47 6.04 -5.59
C ASP A 116 14.08 4.73 -5.08
N PHE A 117 13.22 3.72 -5.00
CA PHE A 117 13.58 2.41 -4.49
C PHE A 117 14.22 1.54 -5.59
N PRO A 118 15.34 0.82 -5.30
CA PRO A 118 16.05 -0.01 -6.26
C PRO A 118 15.33 -1.37 -6.46
N TYR A 119 14.20 -1.38 -7.16
CA TYR A 119 13.38 -2.58 -7.41
C TYR A 119 14.14 -3.72 -8.11
N GLU A 120 15.18 -3.42 -8.88
CA GLU A 120 16.05 -4.40 -9.54
C GLU A 120 16.90 -5.23 -8.56
N GLN A 121 17.02 -4.82 -7.32
CA GLN A 121 17.71 -5.58 -6.27
C GLN A 121 16.82 -6.63 -5.60
N LEU A 122 15.53 -6.67 -5.91
CA LEU A 122 14.62 -7.69 -5.41
C LEU A 122 14.90 -9.02 -6.13
N GLN A 123 15.46 -9.99 -5.42
CA GLN A 123 15.86 -11.31 -5.96
C GLN A 123 14.88 -12.45 -5.60
N ILE A 124 13.76 -12.12 -4.96
CA ILE A 124 12.70 -13.06 -4.60
C ILE A 124 11.46 -12.81 -5.48
N PRO A 125 10.55 -13.78 -5.60
CA PRO A 125 9.26 -13.57 -6.28
C PRO A 125 8.49 -12.39 -5.69
N VAL A 126 7.94 -11.54 -6.55
CA VAL A 126 7.14 -10.37 -6.18
C VAL A 126 5.76 -10.46 -6.80
N LEU A 127 4.72 -10.36 -5.98
CA LEU A 127 3.34 -10.19 -6.42
C LEU A 127 2.95 -8.72 -6.29
N ILE A 128 2.54 -8.10 -7.39
CA ILE A 128 2.01 -6.74 -7.41
C ILE A 128 0.50 -6.81 -7.56
N LEU A 129 -0.21 -6.17 -6.63
CA LEU A 129 -1.66 -6.01 -6.67
C LEU A 129 -2.01 -4.55 -6.91
N THR A 130 -2.84 -4.28 -7.92
CA THR A 130 -3.20 -2.92 -8.34
C THR A 130 -4.72 -2.78 -8.45
N GLY A 131 -5.30 -1.84 -7.70
CA GLY A 131 -6.73 -1.51 -7.76
C GLY A 131 -7.01 -0.44 -8.82
N GLU A 132 -7.99 -0.68 -9.69
CA GLU A 132 -8.29 0.20 -10.83
C GLU A 132 -8.96 1.52 -10.40
N TYR A 133 -9.64 1.55 -9.24
CA TYR A 133 -10.24 2.76 -8.66
C TYR A 133 -9.27 3.62 -7.85
N ASP A 134 -8.00 3.21 -7.63
CA ASP A 134 -7.00 4.10 -7.02
C ASP A 134 -6.56 5.18 -8.02
N ARG A 135 -7.33 6.25 -8.09
CA ARG A 135 -7.10 7.39 -9.01
C ARG A 135 -6.13 8.42 -8.42
N LEU A 136 -5.82 8.31 -7.14
CA LEU A 136 -4.91 9.24 -6.47
C LEU A 136 -3.45 8.85 -6.66
N PHE A 137 -3.11 7.59 -6.46
CA PHE A 137 -1.73 7.13 -6.45
C PHE A 137 -1.34 6.33 -7.70
N ARG A 138 -2.29 5.69 -8.35
CA ARG A 138 -2.02 4.84 -9.50
C ARG A 138 -1.65 5.66 -10.74
N ILE A 139 -0.44 5.42 -11.27
CA ILE A 139 0.04 5.93 -12.56
C ILE A 139 0.53 4.72 -13.37
N ASN A 140 -0.22 4.34 -14.40
CA ASN A 140 0.03 3.12 -15.16
C ASN A 140 1.42 3.07 -15.82
N SER A 141 1.93 4.22 -16.30
CA SER A 141 3.28 4.32 -16.86
C SER A 141 4.35 4.00 -15.82
N ASP A 142 4.20 4.52 -14.61
CA ASP A 142 5.16 4.32 -13.51
C ASP A 142 5.14 2.88 -13.04
N ILE A 143 3.94 2.29 -12.86
CA ILE A 143 3.78 0.88 -12.51
C ILE A 143 4.44 -0.01 -13.56
N LYS A 144 4.21 0.24 -14.85
CA LYS A 144 4.80 -0.53 -15.95
C LYS A 144 6.32 -0.46 -15.93
N GLU A 145 6.89 0.73 -15.72
CA GLU A 145 8.33 0.94 -15.67
C GLU A 145 8.96 0.25 -14.45
N LEU A 146 8.43 0.53 -13.26
CA LEU A 146 8.96 -0.03 -12.00
C LEU A 146 8.83 -1.55 -11.95
N LYS A 147 7.69 -2.10 -12.40
CA LYS A 147 7.51 -3.54 -12.55
C LYS A 147 8.56 -4.16 -13.48
N GLY A 148 8.90 -3.48 -14.58
CA GLY A 148 9.93 -3.92 -15.52
C GLY A 148 11.34 -4.00 -14.94
N ARG A 149 11.59 -3.40 -13.78
CA ARG A 149 12.86 -3.49 -13.05
C ARG A 149 12.95 -4.73 -12.15
N ILE A 150 11.85 -5.40 -11.87
CA ILE A 150 11.79 -6.57 -10.97
C ILE A 150 12.00 -7.85 -11.77
N ALA A 151 12.99 -8.67 -11.40
CA ALA A 151 13.38 -9.85 -12.17
C ALA A 151 12.29 -10.94 -12.18
N SER A 152 11.66 -11.23 -11.04
CA SER A 152 10.60 -12.22 -10.89
C SER A 152 9.34 -11.55 -10.37
N VAL A 153 8.39 -11.23 -11.26
CA VAL A 153 7.20 -10.46 -10.91
C VAL A 153 5.93 -11.01 -11.54
N THR A 154 4.89 -11.13 -10.74
CA THR A 154 3.51 -11.35 -11.18
C THR A 154 2.67 -10.14 -10.85
N GLU A 155 1.84 -9.65 -11.77
CA GLU A 155 0.89 -8.57 -11.54
C GLU A 155 -0.53 -9.09 -11.62
N LYS A 156 -1.35 -8.69 -10.64
CA LYS A 156 -2.80 -8.85 -10.69
C LYS A 156 -3.49 -7.50 -10.56
N ARG A 157 -4.50 -7.30 -11.37
CA ARG A 157 -5.32 -6.09 -11.37
C ARG A 157 -6.70 -6.40 -10.83
N TYR A 158 -7.19 -5.50 -10.00
CA TYR A 158 -8.49 -5.57 -9.37
C TYR A 158 -9.39 -4.50 -9.99
N PRO A 159 -10.23 -4.87 -10.97
CA PRO A 159 -11.07 -3.92 -11.71
C PRO A 159 -12.12 -3.26 -10.81
N ASP A 160 -12.56 -3.94 -9.76
CA ASP A 160 -13.61 -3.50 -8.86
C ASP A 160 -13.10 -2.98 -7.50
N ALA A 161 -11.78 -2.89 -7.31
CA ALA A 161 -11.17 -2.34 -6.10
C ALA A 161 -10.37 -1.06 -6.37
N GLY A 162 -10.20 -0.26 -5.32
CA GLY A 162 -9.33 0.90 -5.29
C GLY A 162 -8.04 0.65 -4.49
N HIS A 163 -7.70 1.60 -3.62
CA HIS A 163 -6.46 1.56 -2.84
C HIS A 163 -6.44 0.47 -1.78
N LEU A 164 -7.61 0.14 -1.23
CA LEU A 164 -7.75 -0.74 -0.07
C LEU A 164 -8.19 -2.16 -0.49
N ILE A 165 -7.51 -2.76 -1.47
CA ILE A 165 -7.83 -4.08 -2.05
C ILE A 165 -8.23 -5.13 -0.98
N PRO A 166 -7.48 -5.30 0.15
CA PRO A 166 -7.84 -6.30 1.15
C PRO A 166 -9.21 -6.09 1.81
N LEU A 167 -9.71 -4.86 1.82
CA LEU A 167 -11.03 -4.50 2.37
C LEU A 167 -12.11 -4.49 1.30
N GLU A 168 -11.76 -4.14 0.07
CA GLU A 168 -12.69 -4.00 -1.05
C GLU A 168 -13.02 -5.33 -1.71
N GLU A 169 -12.01 -6.21 -1.88
CA GLU A 169 -12.13 -7.53 -2.51
C GLU A 169 -11.45 -8.63 -1.65
N PRO A 170 -11.87 -8.85 -0.39
CA PRO A 170 -11.17 -9.73 0.54
C PRO A 170 -11.06 -11.18 0.08
N ARG A 171 -12.07 -11.70 -0.62
CA ARG A 171 -12.08 -13.09 -1.07
C ARG A 171 -11.05 -13.35 -2.16
N GLU A 172 -11.02 -12.48 -3.17
CA GLU A 172 -10.07 -12.58 -4.28
C GLU A 172 -8.64 -12.29 -3.79
N PHE A 173 -8.49 -11.30 -2.90
CA PHE A 173 -7.20 -10.98 -2.27
C PHE A 173 -6.63 -12.19 -1.50
N ILE A 174 -7.43 -12.86 -0.66
CA ILE A 174 -6.98 -14.04 0.10
C ILE A 174 -6.59 -15.16 -0.85
N LYS A 175 -7.41 -15.42 -1.89
CA LYS A 175 -7.11 -16.43 -2.89
C LYS A 175 -5.77 -16.16 -3.59
N ASP A 176 -5.54 -14.94 -4.09
CA ASP A 176 -4.32 -14.57 -4.77
C ASP A 176 -3.09 -14.62 -3.86
N LEU A 177 -3.25 -14.26 -2.59
CA LEU A 177 -2.20 -14.37 -1.59
C LEU A 177 -1.81 -15.82 -1.32
N LEU A 178 -2.79 -16.72 -1.17
CA LEU A 178 -2.53 -18.15 -0.96
C LEU A 178 -1.92 -18.80 -2.19
N ASP A 179 -2.43 -18.53 -3.40
CA ASP A 179 -1.87 -19.02 -4.65
C ASP A 179 -0.38 -18.61 -4.81
N PHE A 180 -0.07 -17.38 -4.46
CA PHE A 180 1.30 -16.87 -4.48
C PHE A 180 2.18 -17.53 -3.42
N ALA A 181 1.67 -17.74 -2.20
CA ALA A 181 2.38 -18.41 -1.13
C ALA A 181 2.72 -19.86 -1.50
N ASP A 182 1.78 -20.58 -2.10
CA ASP A 182 1.98 -21.95 -2.58
C ASP A 182 3.02 -22.02 -3.70
N ALA A 183 3.05 -21.03 -4.58
CA ALA A 183 4.07 -20.93 -5.62
C ALA A 183 5.47 -20.71 -5.01
N CYS A 184 5.62 -19.74 -4.12
CA CYS A 184 6.90 -19.46 -3.46
C CYS A 184 7.44 -20.66 -2.66
N ALA A 185 6.56 -21.46 -2.03
CA ALA A 185 6.95 -22.63 -1.27
C ALA A 185 7.44 -23.81 -2.12
N LYS A 186 7.11 -23.85 -3.41
CA LYS A 186 7.56 -24.91 -4.34
C LYS A 186 8.92 -24.61 -4.99
N ASP A 187 9.26 -23.32 -5.07
CA ASP A 187 10.48 -22.84 -5.74
C ASP A 187 11.68 -22.68 -4.75
N GLY A 188 11.45 -22.82 -3.44
CA GLY A 188 12.44 -22.72 -2.36
C GLY A 188 12.73 -24.07 -1.72
#